data_7b8cdd91b0396eff4267093a073e6cc7
#
_entry.id   7b8cdd91b0396eff4267093a073e6cc7
#
_cell.length_a   1.000
_cell.length_b   1.000
_cell.length_c   1.000
_cell.angle_alpha   90.00
_cell.angle_beta   90.00
_cell.angle_gamma   90.00
#
_symmetry.space_group_name_H-M   'P 1'
#
loop_
_entity.id
_entity.type
_entity.pdbx_description
1 polymer ?
#
loop_
_entity_poly.entity_id
_entity_poly.type
_entity_poly.pdbx_seq_one_letter_code
_entity_poly.pdbx_strand_id
1 'polypeptide(L)'
;MTGFRRSFRFLVAVIFLGTAYHTYGNLVEEYKNGLIWKEPTVVTANPNQPPSDAIVLFDGKNLDQWKGGDKWKIQDGYAITTAQDIETRQSFGDCQLHLEWATPEKIEGTGQGRGNSGVFLMGKYEVQILDSYQNKTYFDGQAGSIYKQYPPMVNVCRKPGEWQTYDIIFNAPRFNEYGQLVKPAYVTVIQNGVVVQNHTELQGATFYHQPPFYTAHEEKLPIQLQFHRNDTRFRNIWVREISAVHPIGCVCPQ
;
A
#
# COMPACT_ATOMS: atom_id res chain seq x y z
N MET A 1 -25.91 1.32 -79.46
CA MET A 1 -25.19 0.03 -79.47
C MET A 1 -23.88 0.23 -78.74
N THR A 2 -23.49 -0.69 -77.89
CA THR A 2 -22.23 -0.81 -77.11
C THR A 2 -22.24 -0.20 -75.70
N GLY A 3 -22.25 -1.11 -74.75
CA GLY A 3 -21.69 -0.77 -73.45
C GLY A 3 -22.21 -1.53 -72.24
N PHE A 4 -22.21 -2.84 -72.25
CA PHE A 4 -22.48 -3.64 -71.05
C PHE A 4 -21.28 -4.59 -70.82
N ARG A 5 -20.24 -4.10 -70.13
CA ARG A 5 -19.14 -4.98 -69.62
C ARG A 5 -18.20 -4.21 -68.71
N ARG A 6 -18.66 -3.88 -67.48
CA ARG A 6 -17.72 -3.47 -66.39
C ARG A 6 -18.31 -3.62 -64.99
N SER A 7 -18.97 -4.70 -64.66
CA SER A 7 -19.49 -4.87 -63.27
C SER A 7 -19.30 -6.27 -62.68
N PHE A 8 -18.49 -7.13 -63.25
CA PHE A 8 -18.41 -8.52 -62.77
C PHE A 8 -17.02 -8.90 -62.16
N ARG A 9 -16.07 -7.97 -62.11
CA ARG A 9 -14.72 -8.31 -61.60
C ARG A 9 -14.47 -7.85 -60.15
N PHE A 10 -15.34 -7.09 -59.52
CA PHE A 10 -15.14 -6.60 -58.13
C PHE A 10 -15.78 -7.49 -57.08
N LEU A 11 -16.71 -8.35 -57.40
CA LEU A 11 -17.44 -9.18 -56.44
C LEU A 11 -16.67 -10.45 -56.00
N VAL A 12 -15.74 -10.94 -56.82
CA VAL A 12 -15.00 -12.18 -56.54
C VAL A 12 -13.81 -11.95 -55.61
N ALA A 13 -13.25 -10.73 -55.59
CA ALA A 13 -12.09 -10.42 -54.75
C ALA A 13 -12.45 -10.21 -53.27
N VAL A 14 -13.67 -9.76 -52.95
CA VAL A 14 -14.11 -9.52 -51.56
C VAL A 14 -14.49 -10.83 -50.85
N ILE A 15 -14.96 -11.83 -51.58
CA ILE A 15 -15.35 -13.13 -50.98
C ILE A 15 -14.13 -13.96 -50.60
N PHE A 16 -12.99 -13.83 -51.32
CA PHE A 16 -11.77 -14.57 -50.98
C PHE A 16 -10.99 -13.99 -49.78
N LEU A 17 -11.10 -12.68 -49.52
CA LEU A 17 -10.48 -12.07 -48.34
C LEU A 17 -11.25 -12.36 -47.03
N GLY A 18 -12.57 -12.50 -47.09
CA GLY A 18 -13.41 -12.84 -45.93
C GLY A 18 -13.22 -14.29 -45.46
N THR A 19 -13.01 -15.23 -46.37
CA THR A 19 -12.79 -16.64 -46.02
C THR A 19 -11.38 -16.93 -45.54
N ALA A 20 -10.37 -16.18 -45.98
CA ALA A 20 -9.01 -16.30 -45.48
C ALA A 20 -8.87 -15.79 -44.03
N TYR A 21 -9.59 -14.75 -43.64
CA TYR A 21 -9.61 -14.26 -42.26
C TYR A 21 -10.32 -15.21 -41.27
N HIS A 22 -11.34 -15.95 -41.72
CA HIS A 22 -12.07 -16.90 -40.88
C HIS A 22 -11.30 -18.20 -40.64
N THR A 23 -10.44 -18.60 -41.57
CA THR A 23 -9.63 -19.82 -41.44
C THR A 23 -8.32 -19.59 -40.67
N TYR A 24 -7.79 -18.36 -40.61
CA TYR A 24 -6.61 -18.05 -39.80
C TYR A 24 -6.93 -17.86 -38.30
N GLY A 25 -8.17 -17.51 -37.93
CA GLY A 25 -8.60 -17.34 -36.55
C GLY A 25 -8.69 -18.65 -35.74
N ASN A 26 -8.73 -19.79 -36.40
CA ASN A 26 -8.91 -21.10 -35.75
C ASN A 26 -7.61 -21.94 -35.67
N LEU A 27 -6.44 -21.40 -36.04
CA LEU A 27 -5.17 -22.13 -36.06
C LEU A 27 -4.19 -21.70 -34.97
N VAL A 28 -4.56 -20.73 -34.12
CA VAL A 28 -3.72 -20.35 -32.98
C VAL A 28 -4.22 -21.13 -31.78
N GLU A 29 -3.51 -22.20 -31.43
CA GLU A 29 -3.76 -22.90 -30.16
C GLU A 29 -3.47 -21.95 -29.00
N GLU A 30 -4.34 -21.99 -27.98
CA GLU A 30 -4.13 -21.28 -26.72
C GLU A 30 -2.80 -21.73 -26.09
N TYR A 31 -1.91 -20.76 -25.79
CA TYR A 31 -0.70 -21.05 -25.06
C TYR A 31 -1.04 -21.50 -23.64
N LYS A 32 -0.62 -22.71 -23.27
CA LYS A 32 -0.73 -23.27 -21.92
C LYS A 32 0.65 -23.29 -21.29
N ASN A 33 0.82 -22.54 -20.19
CA ASN A 33 2.11 -22.47 -19.50
C ASN A 33 2.48 -23.75 -18.72
N GLY A 34 1.60 -24.76 -18.68
CA GLY A 34 1.83 -26.02 -17.99
C GLY A 34 1.84 -25.91 -16.46
N LEU A 35 1.59 -24.74 -15.89
CA LEU A 35 1.57 -24.53 -14.45
C LEU A 35 0.17 -24.76 -13.88
N ILE A 36 0.11 -25.36 -12.67
CA ILE A 36 -1.13 -25.56 -11.93
C ILE A 36 -1.20 -24.49 -10.85
N TRP A 37 -2.28 -23.71 -10.86
CA TRP A 37 -2.52 -22.62 -9.93
C TRP A 37 -3.63 -22.97 -8.94
N LYS A 38 -3.51 -22.50 -7.72
CA LYS A 38 -4.64 -22.49 -6.78
C LYS A 38 -5.65 -21.45 -7.26
N GLU A 39 -6.93 -21.79 -7.19
CA GLU A 39 -8.00 -20.84 -7.47
C GLU A 39 -7.88 -19.60 -6.57
N PRO A 40 -7.93 -18.38 -7.13
CA PRO A 40 -7.88 -17.18 -6.31
C PRO A 40 -9.07 -17.09 -5.35
N THR A 41 -8.80 -16.71 -4.11
CA THR A 41 -9.86 -16.44 -3.13
C THR A 41 -10.69 -15.24 -3.57
N VAL A 42 -12.01 -15.38 -3.56
CA VAL A 42 -12.92 -14.27 -3.87
C VAL A 42 -12.99 -13.32 -2.66
N VAL A 43 -12.62 -12.08 -2.88
CA VAL A 43 -12.67 -11.00 -1.88
C VAL A 43 -13.62 -9.92 -2.37
N THR A 44 -14.59 -9.55 -1.54
CA THR A 44 -15.48 -8.42 -1.83
C THR A 44 -14.79 -7.11 -1.42
N ALA A 45 -14.73 -6.16 -2.34
CA ALA A 45 -14.16 -4.83 -2.10
C ALA A 45 -15.19 -3.76 -2.51
N ASN A 46 -15.98 -3.30 -1.56
CA ASN A 46 -16.94 -2.21 -1.78
C ASN A 46 -16.26 -0.85 -1.60
N PRO A 47 -16.70 0.20 -2.31
CA PRO A 47 -16.18 1.55 -2.10
C PRO A 47 -16.33 1.99 -0.63
N ASN A 48 -15.28 2.58 -0.09
CA ASN A 48 -15.22 3.11 1.30
C ASN A 48 -15.46 2.07 2.42
N GLN A 49 -15.26 0.79 2.14
CA GLN A 49 -15.34 -0.28 3.13
C GLN A 49 -14.05 -1.12 3.09
N PRO A 50 -13.63 -1.69 4.23
CA PRO A 50 -12.56 -2.67 4.23
C PRO A 50 -12.90 -3.86 3.32
N PRO A 51 -11.92 -4.44 2.61
CA PRO A 51 -12.09 -5.71 1.91
C PRO A 51 -12.57 -6.82 2.85
N SER A 52 -13.32 -7.79 2.35
CA SER A 52 -13.93 -8.84 3.19
C SER A 52 -12.91 -9.76 3.90
N ASP A 53 -11.65 -9.77 3.46
CA ASP A 53 -10.53 -10.49 4.09
C ASP A 53 -9.66 -9.58 4.97
N ALA A 54 -10.04 -8.32 5.17
CA ALA A 54 -9.30 -7.39 6.02
C ALA A 54 -9.64 -7.57 7.50
N ILE A 55 -8.64 -7.36 8.33
CA ILE A 55 -8.76 -7.21 9.77
C ILE A 55 -8.98 -5.73 10.06
N VAL A 56 -10.15 -5.41 10.61
CA VAL A 56 -10.48 -4.02 10.99
C VAL A 56 -9.78 -3.70 12.30
N LEU A 57 -8.87 -2.73 12.26
CA LEU A 57 -8.11 -2.27 13.44
C LEU A 57 -8.81 -1.11 14.15
N PHE A 58 -9.59 -0.29 13.41
CA PHE A 58 -10.41 0.78 13.98
C PHE A 58 -11.53 1.18 13.03
N ASP A 59 -12.76 1.04 13.48
CA ASP A 59 -13.99 1.37 12.74
C ASP A 59 -14.74 2.62 13.29
N GLY A 60 -14.09 3.36 14.18
CA GLY A 60 -14.66 4.55 14.81
C GLY A 60 -15.30 4.30 16.18
N LYS A 61 -15.37 3.06 16.68
CA LYS A 61 -16.08 2.72 17.92
C LYS A 61 -15.16 2.49 19.11
N ASN A 62 -14.10 1.69 18.95
CA ASN A 62 -13.18 1.37 20.04
C ASN A 62 -11.77 1.07 19.48
N LEU A 63 -10.78 1.10 20.36
CA LEU A 63 -9.38 0.77 20.06
C LEU A 63 -8.97 -0.58 20.69
N ASP A 64 -9.89 -1.54 20.80
CA ASP A 64 -9.66 -2.84 21.46
C ASP A 64 -8.58 -3.66 20.75
N GLN A 65 -8.34 -3.42 19.45
CA GLN A 65 -7.24 -4.04 18.68
C GLN A 65 -5.86 -3.45 19.01
N TRP A 66 -5.79 -2.41 19.86
CA TRP A 66 -4.57 -1.68 20.15
C TRP A 66 -4.20 -1.80 21.64
N LYS A 67 -2.95 -2.10 21.94
CA LYS A 67 -2.35 -1.90 23.25
C LYS A 67 -2.11 -0.40 23.46
N GLY A 68 -2.50 0.12 24.62
CA GLY A 68 -2.44 1.55 24.90
C GLY A 68 -3.57 2.37 24.26
N GLY A 69 -4.50 1.73 23.55
CA GLY A 69 -5.63 2.41 22.90
C GLY A 69 -6.55 3.17 23.89
N ASP A 70 -6.60 2.74 25.16
CA ASP A 70 -7.31 3.44 26.25
C ASP A 70 -6.73 4.83 26.58
N LYS A 71 -5.55 5.15 26.07
CA LYS A 71 -4.89 6.45 26.23
C LYS A 71 -5.25 7.44 25.11
N TRP A 72 -5.89 6.98 24.04
CA TRP A 72 -6.33 7.85 22.96
C TRP A 72 -7.82 8.16 23.12
N LYS A 73 -8.21 9.38 22.73
CA LYS A 73 -9.60 9.82 22.77
C LYS A 73 -10.31 9.40 21.49
N ILE A 74 -11.52 8.85 21.61
CA ILE A 74 -12.41 8.62 20.47
C ILE A 74 -13.48 9.71 20.48
N GLN A 75 -13.68 10.36 19.34
CA GLN A 75 -14.68 11.42 19.15
C GLN A 75 -15.16 11.38 17.70
N ASP A 76 -16.45 11.50 17.46
CA ASP A 76 -17.07 11.62 16.14
C ASP A 76 -16.59 10.55 15.12
N GLY A 77 -16.34 9.31 15.59
CA GLY A 77 -15.91 8.20 14.76
C GLY A 77 -14.41 8.20 14.37
N TYR A 78 -13.59 9.04 15.00
CA TYR A 78 -12.13 9.02 14.84
C TYR A 78 -11.41 8.98 16.19
N ALA A 79 -10.19 8.45 16.17
CA ALA A 79 -9.28 8.45 17.31
C ALA A 79 -8.34 9.65 17.23
N ILE A 80 -8.02 10.24 18.39
CA ILE A 80 -7.12 11.38 18.53
C ILE A 80 -5.93 10.95 19.37
N THR A 81 -4.72 11.21 18.92
CA THR A 81 -3.49 10.96 19.67
C THR A 81 -3.42 11.91 20.88
N THR A 82 -3.25 11.40 22.10
CA THR A 82 -3.30 12.24 23.31
C THR A 82 -2.17 12.05 24.30
N ALA A 83 -1.53 10.89 24.40
CA ALA A 83 -0.60 10.65 25.48
C ALA A 83 0.66 9.83 25.11
N GLN A 84 0.51 8.76 24.39
CA GLN A 84 1.58 7.81 24.05
C GLN A 84 1.31 7.12 22.72
N ASP A 85 2.31 6.43 22.21
CA ASP A 85 2.14 5.55 21.05
C ASP A 85 1.23 4.38 21.40
N ILE A 86 0.55 3.86 20.38
CA ILE A 86 -0.25 2.65 20.47
C ILE A 86 0.25 1.62 19.48
N GLU A 87 0.13 0.33 19.81
CA GLU A 87 0.55 -0.77 18.95
C GLU A 87 -0.56 -1.82 18.78
N THR A 88 -0.63 -2.45 17.63
CA THR A 88 -1.60 -3.53 17.42
C THR A 88 -1.34 -4.70 18.36
N ARG A 89 -2.41 -5.36 18.84
CA ARG A 89 -2.29 -6.60 19.63
C ARG A 89 -1.80 -7.76 18.78
N GLN A 90 -2.25 -7.81 17.53
CA GLN A 90 -1.78 -8.77 16.54
C GLN A 90 -0.51 -8.24 15.85
N SER A 91 0.40 -9.16 15.53
CA SER A 91 1.62 -8.89 14.77
C SER A 91 1.40 -9.18 13.28
N PHE A 92 2.02 -8.37 12.42
CA PHE A 92 1.92 -8.46 10.97
C PHE A 92 3.32 -8.47 10.33
N GLY A 93 3.45 -9.21 9.22
CA GLY A 93 4.61 -9.19 8.34
C GLY A 93 4.25 -8.52 7.02
N ASP A 94 4.30 -9.27 5.91
CA ASP A 94 3.87 -8.76 4.60
C ASP A 94 2.38 -8.42 4.65
N CYS A 95 2.05 -7.15 4.38
CA CYS A 95 0.68 -6.68 4.53
C CYS A 95 0.34 -5.52 3.59
N GLN A 96 -0.96 -5.34 3.37
CA GLN A 96 -1.56 -4.11 2.91
C GLN A 96 -2.25 -3.45 4.09
N LEU A 97 -1.84 -2.22 4.42
CA LEU A 97 -2.41 -1.40 5.47
C LEU A 97 -3.08 -0.18 4.85
N HIS A 98 -4.32 0.06 5.25
CA HIS A 98 -5.04 1.30 4.93
C HIS A 98 -5.33 2.08 6.21
N LEU A 99 -5.17 3.39 6.15
CA LEU A 99 -5.59 4.29 7.21
C LEU A 99 -5.90 5.68 6.65
N GLU A 100 -6.84 6.34 7.32
CA GLU A 100 -7.08 7.77 7.10
C GLU A 100 -6.57 8.56 8.31
N TRP A 101 -5.91 9.68 8.02
CA TRP A 101 -5.34 10.54 9.05
C TRP A 101 -5.57 12.02 8.72
N ALA A 102 -5.59 12.85 9.76
CA ALA A 102 -5.63 14.31 9.61
C ALA A 102 -4.83 14.97 10.71
N THR A 103 -4.01 15.95 10.34
CA THR A 103 -3.31 16.81 11.29
C THR A 103 -4.28 17.82 11.92
N PRO A 104 -3.96 18.45 13.06
CA PRO A 104 -4.78 19.51 13.61
C PRO A 104 -5.05 20.61 12.57
N GLU A 105 -6.28 21.14 12.56
CA GLU A 105 -6.67 22.27 11.69
C GLU A 105 -5.89 23.55 12.06
N LYS A 106 -5.73 23.79 13.37
CA LYS A 106 -4.94 24.89 13.89
C LYS A 106 -3.46 24.60 13.68
N ILE A 107 -2.81 25.45 12.90
CA ILE A 107 -1.38 25.36 12.65
C ILE A 107 -0.63 25.85 13.89
N GLU A 108 0.15 24.96 14.50
CA GLU A 108 1.09 25.28 15.57
C GLU A 108 2.48 24.73 15.24
N GLY A 109 3.52 25.52 15.51
CA GLY A 109 4.89 25.15 15.22
C GLY A 109 5.29 25.27 13.74
N THR A 110 6.45 24.74 13.40
CA THR A 110 7.06 24.75 12.07
C THR A 110 7.86 23.44 11.85
N GLY A 111 8.11 23.10 10.59
CA GLY A 111 8.91 21.91 10.23
C GLY A 111 8.35 20.65 10.88
N GLN A 112 9.19 19.90 11.57
CA GLN A 112 8.82 18.65 12.26
C GLN A 112 7.96 18.86 13.53
N GLY A 113 7.82 20.06 14.02
CA GLY A 113 6.93 20.40 15.15
C GLY A 113 5.48 20.66 14.74
N ARG A 114 5.13 20.50 13.46
CA ARG A 114 3.83 20.87 12.91
C ARG A 114 3.02 19.64 12.48
N GLY A 115 2.02 19.26 13.29
CA GLY A 115 1.09 18.17 12.95
C GLY A 115 1.81 16.85 12.67
N ASN A 116 2.66 16.41 13.58
CA ASN A 116 3.55 15.26 13.42
C ASN A 116 2.97 13.99 14.06
N SER A 117 3.19 12.87 13.39
CA SER A 117 2.93 11.51 13.82
C SER A 117 3.72 10.54 12.93
N GLY A 118 3.51 9.22 13.05
CA GLY A 118 4.16 8.21 12.22
C GLY A 118 3.41 6.88 12.23
N VAL A 119 3.52 6.15 11.13
CA VAL A 119 3.08 4.76 11.01
C VAL A 119 4.32 3.88 11.00
N PHE A 120 4.53 3.12 12.06
CA PHE A 120 5.65 2.20 12.18
C PHE A 120 5.22 0.79 11.83
N LEU A 121 5.59 0.34 10.66
CA LEU A 121 5.44 -1.06 10.24
C LEU A 121 6.38 -1.91 11.09
N MET A 122 5.85 -2.98 11.67
CA MET A 122 6.59 -3.84 12.61
C MET A 122 7.19 -3.06 13.82
N GLY A 123 6.67 -1.89 14.18
CA GLY A 123 7.23 -1.03 15.22
C GLY A 123 8.64 -0.51 14.93
N LYS A 124 9.11 -0.60 13.69
CA LYS A 124 10.50 -0.33 13.28
C LYS A 124 10.66 0.57 12.07
N TYR A 125 9.79 0.44 11.08
CA TYR A 125 9.93 1.04 9.75
C TYR A 125 8.89 2.12 9.57
N GLU A 126 9.30 3.38 9.64
CA GLU A 126 8.39 4.52 9.70
C GLU A 126 8.03 5.07 8.33
N VAL A 127 6.72 5.13 8.07
CA VAL A 127 6.12 6.01 7.08
C VAL A 127 5.65 7.27 7.79
N GLN A 128 6.25 8.40 7.46
CA GLN A 128 6.03 9.68 8.16
C GLN A 128 4.63 10.24 7.94
N ILE A 129 4.04 10.74 9.01
CA ILE A 129 2.87 11.61 9.00
C ILE A 129 3.30 13.01 9.46
N LEU A 130 3.05 14.02 8.62
CA LEU A 130 3.36 15.40 8.92
C LEU A 130 2.38 16.33 8.21
N ASP A 131 2.07 17.47 8.80
CA ASP A 131 1.51 18.57 8.03
C ASP A 131 2.59 19.13 7.09
N SER A 132 2.64 18.60 5.87
CA SER A 132 3.58 19.02 4.83
C SER A 132 2.98 20.05 3.87
N TYR A 133 1.75 20.53 4.12
CA TYR A 133 1.13 21.56 3.30
C TYR A 133 1.78 22.93 3.57
N GLN A 134 2.50 23.46 2.58
CA GLN A 134 3.24 24.73 2.69
C GLN A 134 4.12 24.81 3.95
N ASN A 135 4.74 23.70 4.33
CA ASN A 135 5.60 23.57 5.49
C ASN A 135 7.02 23.20 5.07
N LYS A 136 7.97 24.07 5.35
CA LYS A 136 9.39 23.85 5.04
C LYS A 136 10.02 22.95 6.10
N THR A 137 10.54 21.80 5.65
CA THR A 137 11.33 20.88 6.47
C THR A 137 12.32 20.12 5.58
N TYR A 138 13.15 19.26 6.15
CA TYR A 138 13.95 18.34 5.35
C TYR A 138 13.05 17.35 4.59
N PHE A 139 13.43 17.02 3.36
CA PHE A 139 12.54 16.30 2.44
C PHE A 139 12.26 14.87 2.87
N ASP A 140 13.24 14.19 3.48
CA ASP A 140 13.12 12.84 4.04
C ASP A 140 12.37 12.76 5.39
N GLY A 141 11.72 13.86 5.78
CA GLY A 141 10.82 13.95 6.93
C GLY A 141 9.45 14.53 6.58
N GLN A 142 9.11 14.67 5.29
CA GLN A 142 7.77 15.05 4.84
C GLN A 142 6.79 13.89 4.95
N ALA A 143 5.48 14.16 4.88
CA ALA A 143 4.46 13.12 4.82
C ALA A 143 4.74 12.16 3.66
N GLY A 144 4.61 10.85 3.91
CA GLY A 144 4.89 9.80 2.93
C GLY A 144 6.37 9.48 2.73
N SER A 145 7.29 10.15 3.43
CA SER A 145 8.70 9.74 3.44
C SER A 145 8.89 8.43 4.19
N ILE A 146 9.90 7.65 3.81
CA ILE A 146 10.52 6.69 4.71
C ILE A 146 11.49 7.51 5.56
N TYR A 147 11.07 7.77 6.81
CA TYR A 147 11.68 8.79 7.66
C TYR A 147 13.19 8.61 7.78
N LYS A 148 13.94 9.70 7.45
CA LYS A 148 15.41 9.74 7.44
C LYS A 148 16.09 8.78 6.47
N GLN A 149 15.33 8.18 5.52
CA GLN A 149 15.90 7.34 4.47
C GLN A 149 15.60 7.89 3.08
N TYR A 150 14.31 8.12 2.77
CA TYR A 150 13.89 8.55 1.44
C TYR A 150 12.76 9.59 1.50
N PRO A 151 12.85 10.69 0.76
CA PRO A 151 11.74 11.62 0.61
C PRO A 151 10.58 10.99 -0.18
N PRO A 152 9.36 11.51 -0.06
CA PRO A 152 8.30 11.13 -0.98
C PRO A 152 8.64 11.62 -2.40
N MET A 153 8.22 10.88 -3.43
CA MET A 153 8.41 11.24 -4.85
C MET A 153 7.76 12.58 -5.19
N VAL A 154 6.63 12.88 -4.56
CA VAL A 154 5.86 14.12 -4.68
C VAL A 154 5.18 14.45 -3.36
N ASN A 155 4.94 15.73 -3.09
CA ASN A 155 4.15 16.18 -1.94
C ASN A 155 2.69 16.39 -2.37
N VAL A 156 1.81 15.51 -1.92
CA VAL A 156 0.35 15.55 -2.17
C VAL A 156 -0.45 15.82 -0.91
N CYS A 157 0.21 16.39 0.11
CA CYS A 157 -0.40 16.69 1.40
C CYS A 157 -1.50 17.74 1.23
N ARG A 158 -2.70 17.43 1.74
CA ARG A 158 -3.83 18.35 1.81
C ARG A 158 -3.63 19.36 2.96
N LYS A 159 -4.48 20.38 3.04
CA LYS A 159 -4.42 21.38 4.10
C LYS A 159 -4.59 20.76 5.49
N PRO A 160 -4.02 21.36 6.55
CA PRO A 160 -4.29 20.97 7.92
C PRO A 160 -5.80 20.83 8.19
N GLY A 161 -6.17 19.83 8.95
CA GLY A 161 -7.56 19.51 9.23
C GLY A 161 -8.27 18.63 8.20
N GLU A 162 -7.81 18.59 6.95
CA GLU A 162 -8.37 17.74 5.91
C GLU A 162 -7.91 16.28 6.06
N TRP A 163 -8.83 15.34 5.85
CA TRP A 163 -8.52 13.91 5.86
C TRP A 163 -7.65 13.52 4.67
N GLN A 164 -6.65 12.71 4.95
CA GLN A 164 -5.70 12.14 4.00
C GLN A 164 -5.74 10.62 4.12
N THR A 165 -5.41 9.93 3.05
CA THR A 165 -5.36 8.47 3.02
C THR A 165 -3.93 8.00 2.84
N TYR A 166 -3.58 6.90 3.50
CA TYR A 166 -2.46 6.04 3.17
C TYR A 166 -2.97 4.65 2.80
N ASP A 167 -2.52 4.16 1.66
CA ASP A 167 -2.52 2.75 1.29
C ASP A 167 -1.05 2.31 1.22
N ILE A 168 -0.65 1.44 2.14
CA ILE A 168 0.73 1.00 2.30
C ILE A 168 0.81 -0.50 1.99
N ILE A 169 1.64 -0.87 1.01
CA ILE A 169 1.99 -2.26 0.72
C ILE A 169 3.40 -2.48 1.27
N PHE A 170 3.52 -3.37 2.24
CA PHE A 170 4.77 -3.66 2.92
C PHE A 170 5.18 -5.11 2.74
N ASN A 171 6.44 -5.32 2.37
CA ASN A 171 7.10 -6.61 2.40
C ASN A 171 8.17 -6.57 3.50
N ALA A 172 7.98 -7.38 4.52
CA ALA A 172 8.87 -7.45 5.68
C ALA A 172 10.24 -8.02 5.30
N PRO A 173 11.30 -7.64 6.02
CA PRO A 173 12.62 -8.23 5.79
C PRO A 173 12.63 -9.70 6.22
N ARG A 174 13.59 -10.45 5.70
CA ARG A 174 13.81 -11.85 6.09
C ARG A 174 15.23 -12.01 6.59
N PHE A 175 15.37 -12.77 7.66
CA PHE A 175 16.64 -13.12 8.26
C PHE A 175 16.81 -14.64 8.28
N ASN A 176 18.03 -15.11 8.19
CA ASN A 176 18.35 -16.53 8.38
C ASN A 176 18.47 -16.88 9.87
N GLU A 177 18.72 -18.13 10.17
CA GLU A 177 18.90 -18.65 11.54
C GLU A 177 20.07 -18.04 12.30
N TYR A 178 21.04 -17.43 11.58
CA TYR A 178 22.19 -16.72 12.14
C TYR A 178 21.92 -15.22 12.34
N GLY A 179 20.69 -14.74 12.08
CA GLY A 179 20.33 -13.33 12.20
C GLY A 179 20.85 -12.46 11.06
N GLN A 180 21.34 -13.03 9.97
CA GLN A 180 21.80 -12.27 8.81
C GLN A 180 20.62 -11.91 7.91
N LEU A 181 20.63 -10.70 7.37
CA LEU A 181 19.63 -10.24 6.41
C LEU A 181 19.73 -11.05 5.11
N VAL A 182 18.65 -11.73 4.75
CA VAL A 182 18.50 -12.49 3.49
C VAL A 182 17.74 -11.68 2.45
N LYS A 183 16.73 -10.91 2.89
CA LYS A 183 15.93 -10.05 2.03
C LYS A 183 15.61 -8.75 2.79
N PRO A 184 15.90 -7.58 2.22
CA PRO A 184 15.51 -6.31 2.83
C PRO A 184 13.98 -6.12 2.80
N ALA A 185 13.50 -5.17 3.59
CA ALA A 185 12.10 -4.75 3.53
C ALA A 185 11.87 -3.86 2.32
N TYR A 186 10.65 -3.93 1.77
CA TYR A 186 10.20 -3.05 0.69
C TYR A 186 8.86 -2.41 1.04
N VAL A 187 8.67 -1.17 0.61
CA VAL A 187 7.40 -0.48 0.83
C VAL A 187 6.95 0.29 -0.42
N THR A 188 5.66 0.20 -0.69
CA THR A 188 4.95 1.11 -1.60
C THR A 188 3.95 1.91 -0.78
N VAL A 189 3.96 3.23 -0.92
CA VAL A 189 3.02 4.12 -0.24
C VAL A 189 2.25 4.91 -1.27
N ILE A 190 0.92 4.84 -1.18
CA ILE A 190 -0.01 5.63 -1.96
C ILE A 190 -0.67 6.62 -0.99
N GLN A 191 -0.42 7.91 -1.18
CA GLN A 191 -1.04 8.98 -0.39
C GLN A 191 -2.07 9.70 -1.24
N ASN A 192 -3.30 9.79 -0.76
CA ASN A 192 -4.40 10.47 -1.46
C ASN A 192 -4.59 10.00 -2.92
N GLY A 193 -4.37 8.70 -3.18
CA GLY A 193 -4.44 8.08 -4.50
C GLY A 193 -3.21 8.28 -5.38
N VAL A 194 -2.14 8.91 -4.89
CA VAL A 194 -0.89 9.15 -5.62
C VAL A 194 0.25 8.33 -5.00
N VAL A 195 1.01 7.62 -5.83
CA VAL A 195 2.20 6.88 -5.39
C VAL A 195 3.28 7.86 -4.94
N VAL A 196 3.67 7.78 -3.68
CA VAL A 196 4.74 8.61 -3.08
C VAL A 196 5.99 7.80 -2.74
N GLN A 197 5.87 6.47 -2.59
CA GLN A 197 6.97 5.51 -2.53
C GLN A 197 6.62 4.33 -3.45
N ASN A 198 7.53 3.92 -4.31
CA ASN A 198 7.30 2.87 -5.31
C ASN A 198 8.27 1.69 -5.10
N HIS A 199 7.82 0.66 -4.38
CA HIS A 199 8.63 -0.52 -4.07
C HIS A 199 10.04 -0.15 -3.57
N THR A 200 10.07 0.83 -2.66
CA THR A 200 11.31 1.38 -2.12
C THR A 200 11.94 0.38 -1.18
N GLU A 201 13.21 0.02 -1.42
CA GLU A 201 13.99 -0.82 -0.51
C GLU A 201 14.37 0.00 0.74
N LEU A 202 14.06 -0.52 1.92
CA LEU A 202 14.43 0.11 3.18
C LEU A 202 15.89 -0.23 3.53
N GLN A 203 16.59 0.73 4.12
CA GLN A 203 17.98 0.54 4.57
C GLN A 203 18.06 -0.05 5.98
N GLY A 204 16.93 -0.21 6.66
CA GLY A 204 16.83 -0.73 8.02
C GLY A 204 15.75 -0.04 8.84
N ALA A 205 15.77 -0.25 10.15
CA ALA A 205 14.86 0.40 11.08
C ALA A 205 15.07 1.93 11.10
N THR A 206 14.01 2.67 11.39
CA THR A 206 14.03 4.13 11.51
C THR A 206 14.66 4.56 12.82
N PHE A 207 15.60 5.50 12.73
CA PHE A 207 16.22 6.18 13.88
C PHE A 207 16.33 7.68 13.62
N TYR A 208 16.18 8.49 14.69
CA TYR A 208 16.36 9.93 14.58
C TYR A 208 17.84 10.35 14.63
N HIS A 209 18.65 9.67 15.45
CA HIS A 209 20.02 10.10 15.78
C HIS A 209 21.13 9.30 15.10
N GLN A 210 20.82 8.31 14.30
CA GLN A 210 21.79 7.44 13.64
C GLN A 210 21.29 6.93 12.30
N PRO A 211 22.19 6.47 11.42
CA PRO A 211 21.79 5.84 10.18
C PRO A 211 20.89 4.62 10.39
N PRO A 212 20.01 4.28 9.43
CA PRO A 212 19.22 3.07 9.48
C PRO A 212 20.13 1.84 9.41
N PHE A 213 19.75 0.76 10.09
CA PHE A 213 20.37 -0.55 9.98
C PHE A 213 19.38 -1.65 10.36
N TYR A 214 19.64 -2.86 9.87
CA TYR A 214 18.85 -4.03 10.21
C TYR A 214 19.39 -4.71 11.47
N THR A 215 18.48 -5.10 12.34
CA THR A 215 18.69 -6.05 13.42
C THR A 215 17.69 -7.17 13.23
N ALA A 216 18.12 -8.42 13.35
CA ALA A 216 17.23 -9.57 13.24
C ALA A 216 16.08 -9.47 14.24
N HIS A 217 14.90 -9.84 13.79
CA HIS A 217 13.67 -9.84 14.57
C HIS A 217 12.71 -10.90 14.03
N GLU A 218 11.61 -11.13 14.71
CA GLU A 218 10.55 -12.04 14.30
C GLU A 218 9.96 -11.65 12.94
N GLU A 219 9.41 -12.63 12.22
CA GLU A 219 8.79 -12.43 10.91
C GLU A 219 7.55 -11.53 10.93
N LYS A 220 6.90 -11.43 12.09
CA LYS A 220 5.74 -10.58 12.33
C LYS A 220 5.93 -9.81 13.63
N LEU A 221 5.68 -8.51 13.60
CA LEU A 221 5.67 -7.63 14.76
C LEU A 221 4.47 -6.67 14.68
N PRO A 222 4.09 -6.01 15.78
CA PRO A 222 2.99 -5.05 15.79
C PRO A 222 3.19 -3.87 14.84
N ILE A 223 2.09 -3.33 14.34
CA ILE A 223 2.05 -1.98 13.73
C ILE A 223 1.88 -0.98 14.86
N GLN A 224 2.62 0.13 14.82
CA GLN A 224 2.55 1.18 15.82
C GLN A 224 2.12 2.50 15.18
N LEU A 225 1.29 3.26 15.88
CA LEU A 225 0.95 4.64 15.55
C LEU A 225 1.54 5.56 16.63
N GLN A 226 2.23 6.61 16.17
CA GLN A 226 3.01 7.48 17.04
C GLN A 226 2.17 8.63 17.59
N PHE A 227 2.38 8.96 18.86
CA PHE A 227 2.04 10.22 19.47
C PHE A 227 3.26 11.17 19.49
N HIS A 228 3.19 12.25 18.76
CA HIS A 228 4.27 13.24 18.69
C HIS A 228 3.86 14.61 19.25
N ARG A 229 3.10 14.62 20.35
CA ARG A 229 2.59 15.84 21.01
C ARG A 229 1.72 16.73 20.11
N ASN A 230 1.15 16.16 19.07
CA ASN A 230 0.17 16.80 18.20
C ASN A 230 -1.11 15.95 18.22
N ASP A 231 -2.26 16.60 18.19
CA ASP A 231 -3.58 15.94 18.18
C ASP A 231 -3.90 15.41 16.77
N THR A 232 -3.06 14.50 16.26
CA THR A 232 -3.32 13.84 14.98
C THR A 232 -4.53 12.91 15.12
N ARG A 233 -5.38 12.91 14.10
CA ARG A 233 -6.62 12.12 14.08
C ARG A 233 -6.47 10.95 13.12
N PHE A 234 -7.09 9.83 13.49
CA PHE A 234 -7.08 8.58 12.71
C PHE A 234 -8.49 8.00 12.61
N ARG A 235 -8.82 7.42 11.45
CA ARG A 235 -10.05 6.65 11.24
C ARG A 235 -9.86 5.62 10.13
N ASN A 236 -10.85 4.73 9.96
CA ASN A 236 -10.89 3.73 8.89
C ASN A 236 -9.55 2.99 8.74
N ILE A 237 -9.11 2.33 9.84
CA ILE A 237 -7.85 1.59 9.86
C ILE A 237 -8.13 0.11 9.68
N TRP A 238 -7.55 -0.48 8.63
CA TRP A 238 -7.62 -1.92 8.40
C TRP A 238 -6.34 -2.45 7.77
N VAL A 239 -6.08 -3.71 7.98
CA VAL A 239 -4.92 -4.41 7.45
C VAL A 239 -5.35 -5.76 6.88
N ARG A 240 -4.69 -6.19 5.83
CA ARG A 240 -4.78 -7.57 5.32
C ARG A 240 -3.39 -8.13 5.10
N GLU A 241 -3.20 -9.40 5.44
CA GLU A 241 -1.96 -10.09 5.12
C GLU A 241 -1.92 -10.41 3.62
N ILE A 242 -0.74 -10.28 3.04
CA ILE A 242 -0.50 -10.58 1.62
C ILE A 242 0.57 -11.65 1.50
N SER A 243 0.48 -12.44 0.44
CA SER A 243 1.48 -13.46 0.13
C SER A 243 1.71 -13.54 -1.37
N ALA A 244 2.91 -13.92 -1.78
CA ALA A 244 3.19 -14.21 -3.17
C ALA A 244 2.39 -15.44 -3.63
N VAL A 245 1.91 -15.39 -4.87
CA VAL A 245 1.24 -16.54 -5.51
C VAL A 245 2.30 -17.41 -6.18
N HIS A 246 2.31 -18.68 -5.84
CA HIS A 246 3.18 -19.69 -6.45
C HIS A 246 2.35 -20.79 -7.10
N PRO A 247 2.81 -21.39 -8.21
CA PRO A 247 2.15 -22.54 -8.77
C PRO A 247 2.22 -23.71 -7.78
N ILE A 248 1.15 -24.48 -7.71
CA ILE A 248 1.06 -25.66 -6.84
C ILE A 248 1.57 -26.92 -7.53
N GLY A 249 1.90 -26.85 -8.80
CA GLY A 249 2.45 -27.94 -9.59
C GLY A 249 2.69 -27.53 -11.05
N CYS A 250 3.15 -28.48 -11.85
CA CYS A 250 3.25 -28.35 -13.31
C CYS A 250 2.71 -29.61 -14.00
N VAL A 251 2.08 -29.43 -15.16
CA VAL A 251 1.80 -30.52 -16.08
C VAL A 251 3.02 -30.66 -16.98
N CYS A 252 3.85 -31.69 -16.76
CA CYS A 252 4.92 -31.98 -17.69
C CYS A 252 4.30 -32.36 -19.05
N PRO A 253 4.69 -31.72 -20.16
CA PRO A 253 4.31 -32.20 -21.48
C PRO A 253 4.82 -33.65 -21.64
N GLN A 254 3.94 -34.58 -21.99
CA GLN A 254 4.31 -35.94 -22.39
C GLN A 254 4.98 -35.95 -23.75
#